data_5c35bd8a303d32ea56c0ad24eb8914d6
#
_entry.id   5c35bd8a303d32ea56c0ad24eb8914d6
#
_cell.length_a   1.000
_cell.length_b   1.000
_cell.length_c   1.000
_cell.angle_alpha   90.00
_cell.angle_beta   90.00
_cell.angle_gamma   90.00
#
_symmetry.space_group_name_H-M   'P 1'
#
loop_
_entity.id
_entity.type
_entity.pdbx_description
1 polymer ?
#
loop_
_entity_poly.entity_id
_entity_poly.type
_entity_poly.pdbx_seq_one_letter_code
_entity_poly.pdbx_strand_id
1 'polypeptide(L)'
;MLVVAATQRELEGVSGAETLCCGIGPVEAAVRVAASLAERRPDAVLHVGLAGSRTLEPLTVVLGSIAVYEDFAAAIPVVDHVEPDEALLARCRARFPEARVLPIGTSASVGGTRRCEVEAMEGFGVLRACALAGVPALELRVVSNRYDETEWRFEAAFELLGKTLDRLDVV
;
A
#
# COMPACT_ATOMS: atom_id res chain seq x y z
N MET A 1 8.07 -14.12 0.40
CA MET A 1 7.31 -12.84 0.48
C MET A 1 6.02 -12.97 -0.31
N LEU A 2 4.92 -12.39 0.15
CA LEU A 2 3.64 -12.28 -0.58
C LEU A 2 3.45 -10.83 -1.04
N VAL A 3 3.22 -10.62 -2.34
CA VAL A 3 2.88 -9.30 -2.89
C VAL A 3 1.36 -9.19 -3.02
N VAL A 4 0.79 -8.16 -2.41
CA VAL A 4 -0.67 -7.92 -2.34
C VAL A 4 -1.01 -6.64 -3.07
N ALA A 5 -2.02 -6.65 -3.92
CA ALA A 5 -2.55 -5.45 -4.55
C ALA A 5 -4.09 -5.51 -4.67
N ALA A 6 -4.72 -4.38 -4.87
CA ALA A 6 -6.17 -4.29 -5.02
C ALA A 6 -6.67 -4.96 -6.30
N THR A 7 -5.89 -4.84 -7.38
CA THR A 7 -6.27 -5.31 -8.72
C THR A 7 -5.20 -6.21 -9.33
N GLN A 8 -5.60 -7.07 -10.26
CA GLN A 8 -4.65 -7.92 -11.00
C GLN A 8 -3.66 -7.09 -11.83
N ARG A 9 -4.08 -5.92 -12.31
CA ARG A 9 -3.23 -5.03 -13.10
C ARG A 9 -2.05 -4.47 -12.30
N GLU A 10 -2.24 -4.19 -11.02
CA GLU A 10 -1.16 -3.73 -10.13
C GLU A 10 -0.13 -4.83 -9.80
N LEU A 11 -0.49 -6.09 -10.06
CA LEU A 11 0.39 -7.25 -9.88
C LEU A 11 1.15 -7.62 -11.17
N GLU A 12 0.84 -6.98 -12.30
CA GLU A 12 1.60 -7.16 -13.54
C GLU A 12 3.05 -6.74 -13.33
N GLY A 13 3.99 -7.59 -13.71
CA GLY A 13 5.43 -7.37 -13.46
C GLY A 13 5.96 -8.00 -12.18
N VAL A 14 5.12 -8.54 -11.30
CA VAL A 14 5.62 -9.34 -10.17
C VAL A 14 6.16 -10.66 -10.67
N SER A 15 7.45 -10.90 -10.48
CA SER A 15 8.12 -12.16 -10.79
C SER A 15 8.77 -12.74 -9.52
N GLY A 16 8.87 -14.05 -9.42
CA GLY A 16 9.57 -14.73 -8.33
C GLY A 16 8.92 -14.67 -6.95
N ALA A 17 7.73 -14.06 -6.81
CA ALA A 17 6.98 -13.98 -5.57
C ALA A 17 5.53 -14.48 -5.72
N GLU A 18 4.94 -14.95 -4.63
CA GLU A 18 3.51 -15.22 -4.58
C GLU A 18 2.72 -13.91 -4.61
N THR A 19 1.55 -13.92 -5.25
CA THR A 19 0.68 -12.76 -5.39
C THR A 19 -0.71 -13.00 -4.82
N LEU A 20 -1.36 -11.93 -4.35
CA LEU A 20 -2.75 -11.92 -3.92
C LEU A 20 -3.46 -10.66 -4.42
N CYS A 21 -4.49 -10.82 -5.24
CA CYS A 21 -5.44 -9.75 -5.54
C CYS A 21 -6.45 -9.64 -4.40
N CYS A 22 -6.34 -8.59 -3.58
CA CYS A 22 -7.14 -8.43 -2.36
C CYS A 22 -8.48 -7.70 -2.57
N GLY A 23 -8.74 -7.16 -3.79
CA GLY A 23 -9.93 -6.35 -4.07
C GLY A 23 -9.79 -4.91 -3.60
N ILE A 24 -10.73 -4.08 -4.05
CA ILE A 24 -10.73 -2.63 -3.82
C ILE A 24 -11.46 -2.32 -2.50
N GLY A 25 -10.85 -1.42 -1.74
CA GLY A 25 -11.41 -0.88 -0.50
C GLY A 25 -10.95 -1.60 0.78
N PRO A 26 -11.02 -0.90 1.92
CA PRO A 26 -10.37 -1.33 3.16
C PRO A 26 -10.96 -2.61 3.74
N VAL A 27 -12.25 -2.82 3.60
CA VAL A 27 -12.95 -4.00 4.16
C VAL A 27 -12.65 -5.25 3.33
N GLU A 28 -12.78 -5.15 2.00
CA GLU A 28 -12.53 -6.28 1.09
C GLU A 28 -11.07 -6.74 1.21
N ALA A 29 -10.14 -5.79 1.19
CA ALA A 29 -8.72 -6.06 1.33
C ALA A 29 -8.38 -6.73 2.67
N ALA A 30 -8.91 -6.22 3.79
CA ALA A 30 -8.69 -6.79 5.11
C ALA A 30 -9.19 -8.24 5.21
N VAL A 31 -10.39 -8.52 4.72
CA VAL A 31 -11.01 -9.85 4.76
C VAL A 31 -10.22 -10.85 3.93
N ARG A 32 -9.87 -10.49 2.68
CA ARG A 32 -9.12 -11.40 1.80
C ARG A 32 -7.72 -11.68 2.29
N VAL A 33 -7.02 -10.66 2.79
CA VAL A 33 -5.68 -10.84 3.35
C VAL A 33 -5.75 -11.70 4.60
N ALA A 34 -6.67 -11.43 5.53
CA ALA A 34 -6.83 -12.24 6.74
C ALA A 34 -7.14 -13.71 6.41
N ALA A 35 -8.04 -13.99 5.46
CA ALA A 35 -8.33 -15.34 5.00
C ALA A 35 -7.09 -16.03 4.41
N SER A 36 -6.34 -15.32 3.55
CA SER A 36 -5.11 -15.84 2.97
C SER A 36 -4.04 -16.17 4.03
N LEU A 37 -3.87 -15.30 5.03
CA LEU A 37 -2.89 -15.49 6.11
C LEU A 37 -3.29 -16.60 7.10
N ALA A 38 -4.57 -16.97 7.17
CA ALA A 38 -5.03 -18.12 7.94
C ALA A 38 -4.61 -19.46 7.30
N GLU A 39 -4.49 -19.50 5.97
CA GLU A 39 -4.10 -20.69 5.20
C GLU A 39 -2.59 -20.81 4.99
N ARG A 40 -1.89 -19.67 4.93
CA ARG A 40 -0.45 -19.60 4.65
C ARG A 40 0.21 -18.49 5.47
N ARG A 41 1.47 -18.71 5.85
CA ARG A 41 2.28 -17.72 6.57
C ARG A 41 3.49 -17.31 5.74
N PRO A 42 3.40 -16.27 4.91
CA PRO A 42 4.56 -15.73 4.23
C PRO A 42 5.50 -15.07 5.25
N ASP A 43 6.80 -15.03 4.94
CA ASP A 43 7.79 -14.35 5.78
C ASP A 43 7.54 -12.84 5.87
N ALA A 44 6.94 -12.25 4.84
CA ALA A 44 6.54 -10.85 4.81
C ALA A 44 5.46 -10.62 3.75
N VAL A 45 4.71 -9.52 3.92
CA VAL A 45 3.73 -9.00 2.95
C VAL A 45 4.20 -7.64 2.45
N LEU A 46 4.25 -7.47 1.14
CA LEU A 46 4.39 -6.16 0.50
C LEU A 46 3.07 -5.79 -0.18
N HIS A 47 2.41 -4.76 0.35
CA HIS A 47 1.21 -4.22 -0.27
C HIS A 47 1.57 -3.13 -1.26
N VAL A 48 1.19 -3.32 -2.53
CA VAL A 48 1.59 -2.44 -3.63
C VAL A 48 0.36 -1.89 -4.37
N GLY A 49 0.53 -0.78 -5.06
CA GLY A 49 -0.53 -0.22 -5.89
C GLY A 49 -0.33 1.26 -6.21
N LEU A 50 -1.37 1.85 -6.79
CA LEU A 50 -1.40 3.28 -7.08
C LEU A 50 -1.95 4.07 -5.90
N ALA A 51 -1.67 5.36 -5.89
CA ALA A 51 -2.15 6.30 -4.88
C ALA A 51 -2.46 7.67 -5.50
N GLY A 52 -3.36 8.42 -4.87
CA GLY A 52 -3.51 9.86 -5.09
C GLY A 52 -2.63 10.65 -4.11
N SER A 53 -2.33 11.90 -4.44
CA SER A 53 -1.63 12.80 -3.53
C SER A 53 -2.16 14.22 -3.62
N ARG A 54 -1.95 15.03 -2.57
CA ARG A 54 -2.32 16.45 -2.57
C ARG A 54 -1.30 17.29 -3.33
N THR A 55 -0.01 17.05 -3.10
CA THR A 55 1.06 17.92 -3.60
C THR A 55 2.20 17.20 -4.29
N LEU A 56 2.32 15.85 -4.11
CA LEU A 56 3.38 15.11 -4.78
C LEU A 56 3.10 15.02 -6.28
N GLU A 57 4.17 15.14 -7.04
CA GLU A 57 4.09 14.95 -8.48
C GLU A 57 3.71 13.49 -8.80
N PRO A 58 2.86 13.25 -9.82
CA PRO A 58 2.64 11.93 -10.37
C PRO A 58 3.96 11.21 -10.68
N LEU A 59 3.95 9.91 -10.58
CA LEU A 59 5.12 9.03 -10.72
C LEU A 59 6.14 9.11 -9.56
N THR A 60 5.76 9.71 -8.42
CA THR A 60 6.53 9.61 -7.19
C THR A 60 6.29 8.23 -6.54
N VAL A 61 7.37 7.52 -6.20
CA VAL A 61 7.31 6.30 -5.40
C VAL A 61 7.24 6.66 -3.92
N VAL A 62 6.33 6.04 -3.19
CA VAL A 62 6.11 6.27 -1.75
C VAL A 62 6.18 4.94 -0.99
N LEU A 63 6.95 4.91 0.09
CA LEU A 63 6.93 3.87 1.12
C LEU A 63 6.11 4.38 2.30
N GLY A 64 5.14 3.60 2.75
CA GLY A 64 4.31 3.95 3.90
C GLY A 64 5.10 3.93 5.21
N SER A 65 5.23 5.08 5.88
CA SER A 65 5.77 5.14 7.23
C SER A 65 4.74 4.72 8.29
N ILE A 66 3.46 4.83 7.95
CA ILE A 66 2.32 4.43 8.75
C ILE A 66 1.09 4.36 7.84
N ALA A 67 0.24 3.35 8.00
CA ALA A 67 -1.06 3.28 7.35
C ALA A 67 -2.14 3.83 8.29
N VAL A 68 -2.86 4.86 7.87
CA VAL A 68 -3.85 5.58 8.69
C VAL A 68 -5.25 5.32 8.17
N TYR A 69 -6.18 4.89 9.03
CA TYR A 69 -7.59 4.74 8.65
C TYR A 69 -8.32 6.08 8.78
N GLU A 70 -8.61 6.70 7.64
CA GLU A 70 -9.13 8.07 7.57
C GLU A 70 -10.64 8.17 7.81
N ASP A 71 -11.41 7.11 7.49
CA ASP A 71 -12.87 7.11 7.60
C ASP A 71 -13.35 6.90 9.04
N PHE A 72 -12.43 6.69 9.97
CA PHE A 72 -12.77 6.46 11.36
C PHE A 72 -12.70 7.75 12.17
N ALA A 73 -13.82 8.14 12.77
CA ALA A 73 -13.92 9.23 13.73
C ALA A 73 -14.70 8.75 14.95
N ALA A 74 -14.04 8.61 16.10
CA ALA A 74 -14.65 8.20 17.34
C ALA A 74 -14.08 8.97 18.52
N ALA A 75 -14.93 9.23 19.51
CA ALA A 75 -14.51 9.80 20.79
C ALA A 75 -13.97 8.75 21.78
N ILE A 76 -13.78 7.52 21.33
CA ILE A 76 -13.27 6.39 22.12
C ILE A 76 -11.93 5.93 21.56
N PRO A 77 -11.05 5.32 22.37
CA PRO A 77 -9.81 4.74 21.89
C PRO A 77 -10.06 3.63 20.86
N VAL A 78 -9.46 3.76 19.69
CA VAL A 78 -9.57 2.80 18.57
C VAL A 78 -8.20 2.62 17.92
N VAL A 79 -8.03 1.52 17.20
CA VAL A 79 -6.87 1.34 16.34
C VAL A 79 -7.20 1.97 15.00
N ASP A 80 -6.68 3.16 14.77
CA ASP A 80 -6.87 3.94 13.55
C ASP A 80 -5.59 4.05 12.70
N HIS A 81 -4.52 3.40 13.11
CA HIS A 81 -3.27 3.35 12.36
C HIS A 81 -2.50 2.05 12.61
N VAL A 82 -1.62 1.69 11.70
CA VAL A 82 -0.70 0.55 11.79
C VAL A 82 0.67 0.97 11.25
N GLU A 83 1.70 0.70 12.03
CA GLU A 83 3.08 0.90 11.59
C GLU A 83 3.54 -0.28 10.72
N PRO A 84 4.38 -0.04 9.69
CA PRO A 84 5.01 -1.11 8.94
C PRO A 84 6.06 -1.84 9.79
N ASP A 85 6.51 -3.00 9.30
CA ASP A 85 7.72 -3.64 9.84
C ASP A 85 8.95 -2.77 9.56
N GLU A 86 9.67 -2.40 10.61
CA GLU A 86 10.80 -1.47 10.54
C GLU A 86 11.96 -2.03 9.70
N ALA A 87 12.25 -3.32 9.82
CA ALA A 87 13.33 -3.96 9.07
C ALA A 87 12.99 -4.03 7.57
N LEU A 88 11.73 -4.34 7.24
CA LEU A 88 11.25 -4.35 5.85
C LEU A 88 11.28 -2.94 5.26
N LEU A 89 10.82 -1.93 6.00
CA LEU A 89 10.90 -0.53 5.58
C LEU A 89 12.36 -0.10 5.32
N ALA A 90 13.28 -0.44 6.21
CA ALA A 90 14.69 -0.10 6.07
C ALA A 90 15.30 -0.75 4.80
N ARG A 91 15.00 -2.03 4.53
CA ARG A 91 15.44 -2.73 3.31
C ARG A 91 14.88 -2.08 2.05
N CYS A 92 13.57 -1.82 2.02
CA CYS A 92 12.94 -1.17 0.86
C CYS A 92 13.48 0.24 0.65
N ARG A 93 13.71 1.01 1.72
CA ARG A 93 14.32 2.35 1.63
C ARG A 93 15.74 2.31 1.05
N ALA A 94 16.54 1.31 1.42
CA ALA A 94 17.88 1.13 0.84
C ALA A 94 17.80 0.75 -0.66
N ARG A 95 16.77 -0.01 -1.05
CA ARG A 95 16.54 -0.42 -2.44
C ARG A 95 15.98 0.70 -3.32
N PHE A 96 15.18 1.57 -2.74
CA PHE A 96 14.49 2.69 -3.40
C PHE A 96 14.88 4.01 -2.72
N PRO A 97 16.14 4.47 -2.85
CA PRO A 97 16.60 5.70 -2.19
C PRO A 97 15.87 6.96 -2.68
N GLU A 98 15.27 6.89 -3.88
CA GLU A 98 14.43 7.93 -4.46
C GLU A 98 13.03 8.00 -3.87
N ALA A 99 12.58 6.94 -3.19
CA ALA A 99 11.23 6.89 -2.65
C ALA A 99 11.04 7.85 -1.46
N ARG A 100 9.87 8.47 -1.41
CA ARG A 100 9.45 9.25 -0.25
C ARG A 100 8.92 8.31 0.84
N VAL A 101 9.26 8.57 2.08
CA VAL A 101 8.73 7.84 3.23
C VAL A 101 7.71 8.73 3.93
N LEU A 102 6.42 8.41 3.81
CA LEU A 102 5.32 9.26 4.26
C LEU A 102 4.17 8.44 4.85
N PRO A 103 3.35 9.03 5.73
CA PRO A 103 2.06 8.44 6.10
C PRO A 103 1.15 8.29 4.88
N ILE A 104 0.46 7.14 4.79
CA ILE A 104 -0.53 6.87 3.75
C ILE A 104 -1.90 6.71 4.39
N GLY A 105 -2.84 7.54 3.95
CA GLY A 105 -4.23 7.48 4.38
C GLY A 105 -5.01 6.42 3.63
N THR A 106 -5.81 5.65 4.34
CA THR A 106 -6.75 4.68 3.77
C THR A 106 -8.16 5.19 3.92
N SER A 107 -8.85 5.38 2.79
CA SER A 107 -10.26 5.77 2.75
C SER A 107 -11.03 4.93 1.73
N ALA A 108 -12.29 4.65 2.01
CA ALA A 108 -13.21 4.03 1.06
C ALA A 108 -13.71 5.00 -0.02
N SER A 109 -13.31 6.26 0.06
CA SER A 109 -13.71 7.33 -0.87
C SER A 109 -12.48 7.99 -1.49
N VAL A 110 -12.47 8.17 -2.79
CA VAL A 110 -11.45 8.98 -3.48
C VAL A 110 -11.53 10.42 -2.99
N GLY A 111 -10.40 11.02 -2.61
CA GLY A 111 -10.35 12.34 -1.98
C GLY A 111 -10.84 12.33 -0.52
N GLY A 112 -10.91 11.16 0.12
CA GLY A 112 -11.40 11.00 1.48
C GLY A 112 -10.38 11.31 2.57
N THR A 113 -9.09 11.30 2.25
CA THR A 113 -8.03 11.54 3.25
C THR A 113 -7.96 13.00 3.67
N ARG A 114 -7.76 13.20 4.97
CA ARG A 114 -7.65 14.54 5.58
C ARG A 114 -6.35 14.73 6.35
N ARG A 115 -5.85 13.66 6.97
CA ARG A 115 -4.66 13.66 7.83
C ARG A 115 -3.38 13.36 7.06
N CYS A 116 -3.48 12.68 5.90
CA CYS A 116 -2.34 12.22 5.13
C CYS A 116 -2.19 12.98 3.81
N GLU A 117 -0.95 13.09 3.35
CA GLU A 117 -0.57 13.65 2.06
C GLU A 117 -0.92 12.71 0.91
N VAL A 118 -0.76 11.40 1.15
CA VAL A 118 -0.96 10.33 0.17
C VAL A 118 -2.20 9.52 0.54
N GLU A 119 -3.01 9.20 -0.46
CA GLU A 119 -4.26 8.45 -0.33
C GLU A 119 -4.22 7.13 -1.08
N ALA A 120 -4.67 6.08 -0.42
CA ALA A 120 -4.97 4.78 -1.01
C ALA A 120 -6.27 4.24 -0.41
N MET A 121 -6.72 3.08 -0.87
CA MET A 121 -8.01 2.55 -0.42
C MET A 121 -7.89 1.29 0.46
N GLU A 122 -6.75 0.64 0.55
CA GLU A 122 -6.61 -0.68 1.17
C GLU A 122 -5.59 -0.76 2.32
N GLY A 123 -4.58 0.13 2.32
CA GLY A 123 -3.34 0.00 3.10
C GLY A 123 -3.55 -0.35 4.56
N PHE A 124 -4.39 0.39 5.27
CA PHE A 124 -4.71 0.08 6.68
C PHE A 124 -5.30 -1.33 6.83
N GLY A 125 -6.24 -1.73 5.96
CA GLY A 125 -6.88 -3.04 6.01
C GLY A 125 -5.87 -4.18 5.86
N VAL A 126 -4.98 -4.07 4.88
CA VAL A 126 -3.91 -5.06 4.62
C VAL A 126 -2.93 -5.13 5.79
N LEU A 127 -2.36 -3.99 6.20
CA LEU A 127 -1.37 -3.95 7.27
C LEU A 127 -1.97 -4.39 8.62
N ARG A 128 -3.24 -4.04 8.88
CA ARG A 128 -3.93 -4.48 10.10
C ARG A 128 -4.13 -5.98 10.14
N ALA A 129 -4.52 -6.61 9.04
CA ALA A 129 -4.63 -8.07 8.94
C ALA A 129 -3.27 -8.74 9.19
N CYS A 130 -2.19 -8.19 8.60
CA CYS A 130 -0.83 -8.69 8.81
C CYS A 130 -0.39 -8.55 10.27
N ALA A 131 -0.62 -7.39 10.90
CA ALA A 131 -0.26 -7.16 12.30
C ALA A 131 -0.97 -8.12 13.25
N LEU A 132 -2.27 -8.42 13.02
CA LEU A 132 -3.02 -9.40 13.80
C LEU A 132 -2.52 -10.83 13.60
N ALA A 133 -2.03 -11.15 12.39
CA ALA A 133 -1.44 -12.45 12.08
C ALA A 133 0.04 -12.58 12.52
N GLY A 134 0.67 -11.49 12.97
CA GLY A 134 2.09 -11.46 13.32
C GLY A 134 3.01 -11.63 12.10
N VAL A 135 2.59 -11.12 10.93
CA VAL A 135 3.34 -11.17 9.68
C VAL A 135 3.88 -9.76 9.38
N PRO A 136 5.20 -9.60 9.16
CA PRO A 136 5.80 -8.32 8.75
C PRO A 136 5.15 -7.78 7.48
N ALA A 137 4.84 -6.49 7.44
CA ALA A 137 4.21 -5.88 6.27
C ALA A 137 4.69 -4.46 6.01
N LEU A 138 4.65 -4.05 4.74
CA LEU A 138 4.95 -2.70 4.27
C LEU A 138 4.02 -2.33 3.12
N GLU A 139 3.72 -1.05 2.99
CA GLU A 139 2.98 -0.48 1.86
C GLU A 139 3.92 0.32 0.95
N LEU A 140 3.84 0.06 -0.38
CA LEU A 140 4.53 0.78 -1.44
C LEU A 140 3.52 1.28 -2.46
N ARG A 141 3.57 2.57 -2.79
CA ARG A 141 2.65 3.19 -3.75
C ARG A 141 3.39 3.98 -4.82
N VAL A 142 2.77 4.07 -5.99
CA VAL A 142 3.15 5.01 -7.05
C VAL A 142 2.02 6.03 -7.18
N VAL A 143 2.35 7.30 -7.08
CA VAL A 143 1.37 8.39 -7.25
C VAL A 143 0.91 8.43 -8.70
N SER A 144 -0.40 8.28 -8.93
CA SER A 144 -1.02 8.32 -10.27
C SER A 144 -1.61 9.69 -10.60
N ASN A 145 -2.02 10.45 -9.59
CA ASN A 145 -2.70 11.74 -9.77
C ASN A 145 -2.54 12.64 -8.55
N ARG A 146 -2.68 13.93 -8.76
CA ARG A 146 -2.95 14.90 -7.72
C ARG A 146 -4.46 15.10 -7.59
N TYR A 147 -4.94 15.50 -6.39
CA TYR A 147 -6.38 15.64 -6.14
C TYR A 147 -7.05 16.75 -6.97
N ASP A 148 -6.28 17.76 -7.39
CA ASP A 148 -6.73 18.87 -8.18
C ASP A 148 -6.63 18.63 -9.71
N GLU A 149 -6.09 17.49 -10.12
CA GLU A 149 -5.94 17.12 -11.53
C GLU A 149 -7.17 16.35 -12.04
N THR A 150 -7.62 16.69 -13.24
CA THR A 150 -8.69 15.96 -13.95
C THR A 150 -8.14 14.80 -14.78
N GLU A 151 -6.85 14.83 -15.11
CA GLU A 151 -6.19 13.78 -15.88
C GLU A 151 -5.30 12.93 -14.97
N TRP A 152 -5.70 11.67 -14.81
CA TRP A 152 -4.95 10.70 -14.02
C TRP A 152 -3.97 9.95 -14.90
N ARG A 153 -2.73 9.81 -14.45
CA ARG A 153 -1.65 9.18 -15.22
C ARG A 153 -1.56 7.67 -14.93
N PHE A 154 -2.67 6.96 -15.01
CA PHE A 154 -2.73 5.53 -14.66
C PHE A 154 -1.73 4.69 -15.45
N GLU A 155 -1.68 4.81 -16.77
CA GLU A 155 -0.81 3.97 -17.61
C GLU A 155 0.67 4.14 -17.23
N ALA A 156 1.14 5.37 -17.10
CA ALA A 156 2.52 5.66 -16.72
C ALA A 156 2.81 5.21 -15.28
N ALA A 157 1.83 5.31 -14.37
CA ALA A 157 1.98 4.88 -13.00
C ALA A 157 2.02 3.33 -12.89
N PHE A 158 1.21 2.60 -13.66
CA PHE A 158 1.29 1.15 -13.75
C PHE A 158 2.63 0.68 -14.32
N GLU A 159 3.11 1.35 -15.39
CA GLU A 159 4.43 1.05 -15.96
C GLU A 159 5.56 1.25 -14.94
N LEU A 160 5.52 2.37 -14.20
CA LEU A 160 6.50 2.62 -13.15
C LEU A 160 6.37 1.62 -11.98
N LEU A 161 5.15 1.26 -11.59
CA LEU A 161 4.91 0.25 -10.57
C LEU A 161 5.55 -1.09 -10.99
N GLY A 162 5.29 -1.57 -12.20
CA GLY A 162 5.91 -2.78 -12.75
C GLY A 162 7.44 -2.72 -12.69
N LYS A 163 8.05 -1.65 -13.19
CA LYS A 163 9.52 -1.43 -13.11
C LYS A 163 10.05 -1.40 -11.67
N THR A 164 9.24 -0.90 -10.74
CA THR A 164 9.60 -0.88 -9.32
C THR A 164 9.54 -2.29 -8.74
N LEU A 165 8.53 -3.07 -9.12
CA LEU A 165 8.36 -4.46 -8.67
C LEU A 165 9.44 -5.39 -9.24
N ASP A 166 9.87 -5.20 -10.48
CA ASP A 166 11.01 -5.94 -11.06
C ASP A 166 12.30 -5.77 -10.25
N ARG A 167 12.42 -4.65 -9.53
CA ARG A 167 13.58 -4.40 -8.66
C ARG A 167 13.48 -5.09 -7.31
N LEU A 168 12.34 -5.70 -6.96
CA LEU A 168 12.13 -6.37 -5.67
C LEU A 168 12.77 -7.76 -5.57
N ASP A 169 13.20 -8.38 -6.66
CA ASP A 169 13.77 -9.75 -6.70
C ASP A 169 14.97 -9.97 -5.76
N VAL A 170 15.30 -9.01 -4.91
CA VAL A 170 16.48 -9.01 -4.02
C VAL A 170 16.16 -8.55 -2.60
N VAL A 171 14.89 -8.43 -2.22
CA VAL A 171 14.50 -7.97 -0.86
C VAL A 171 14.15 -9.12 0.06
#